data_02f36b71e06f5d28a8abf84b7ddc6849
#
_entry.id   02f36b71e06f5d28a8abf84b7ddc6849
#
_cell.length_a   1.000
_cell.length_b   1.000
_cell.length_c   1.000
_cell.angle_alpha   90.00
_cell.angle_beta   90.00
_cell.angle_gamma   90.00
#
_symmetry.space_group_name_H-M   'P 1'
#
loop_
_entity.id
_entity.type
_entity.pdbx_description
1 polymer ?
#
loop_
_entity_poly.entity_id
_entity_poly.type
_entity_poly.pdbx_seq_one_letter_code
_entity_poly.pdbx_strand_id
1 'polypeptide(L)'
;MKNIAFIVNPKSGPKTKNRISKLIRELLDKDRFSPTVVVTEYAGHATQLAQQFALEGYYAVIAVGGDGTVNEVASGLRGTDTALGVVPNGSGNGFARHLDISTRMNRAVEMLNYSEVIKVDYCTVNDYPFFSTFGVGFDAIVAQDFSSTSRGLKGYIESILKDIFQYKPEQYHLQGEGIDLTTSAFLINFANASQWGYDACIAPKASIQDGWMDIAIVSEFPLIKAPELAWQLFTKSIDENHYMHTIRAKEITLVRENESSPVHIDGTPTQMAKDLHIKIVEEGLKVLVKKRF
;
A
#
# COMPACT_ATOMS: atom_id res chain seq x y z
N MET A 1 -4.43 25.65 17.93
CA MET A 1 -4.78 24.98 16.66
C MET A 1 -3.61 24.10 16.23
N LYS A 2 -3.89 22.95 15.65
CA LYS A 2 -2.87 22.03 15.11
C LYS A 2 -2.65 22.32 13.62
N ASN A 3 -1.41 22.56 13.21
CA ASN A 3 -1.09 22.76 11.80
C ASN A 3 -1.19 21.42 11.08
N ILE A 4 -1.95 21.35 9.98
CA ILE A 4 -2.04 20.19 9.10
C ILE A 4 -1.84 20.59 7.64
N ALA A 5 -1.10 19.80 6.89
CA ALA A 5 -0.85 20.05 5.47
C ALA A 5 -1.57 19.01 4.60
N PHE A 6 -2.23 19.44 3.54
CA PHE A 6 -2.82 18.57 2.52
C PHE A 6 -1.94 18.59 1.29
N ILE A 7 -1.29 17.47 0.98
CA ILE A 7 -0.49 17.29 -0.23
C ILE A 7 -1.37 16.63 -1.30
N VAL A 8 -1.65 17.38 -2.34
CA VAL A 8 -2.60 16.99 -3.40
C VAL A 8 -1.86 16.54 -4.64
N ASN A 9 -2.11 15.32 -5.11
CA ASN A 9 -1.63 14.86 -6.40
C ASN A 9 -2.62 15.25 -7.51
N PRO A 10 -2.23 16.15 -8.46
CA PRO A 10 -3.12 16.62 -9.52
C PRO A 10 -3.47 15.51 -10.52
N LYS A 11 -2.63 14.47 -10.65
CA LYS A 11 -2.89 13.31 -11.52
C LYS A 11 -4.06 12.44 -11.03
N SER A 12 -4.48 12.60 -9.76
CA SER A 12 -5.67 11.92 -9.22
C SER A 12 -7.00 12.50 -9.74
N GLY A 13 -6.96 13.56 -10.56
CA GLY A 13 -8.11 14.17 -11.24
C GLY A 13 -7.98 15.69 -11.36
N PRO A 14 -8.39 16.29 -12.50
CA PRO A 14 -8.12 17.69 -12.84
C PRO A 14 -8.78 18.71 -11.89
N LYS A 15 -9.82 18.31 -11.15
CA LYS A 15 -10.55 19.18 -10.21
C LYS A 15 -10.24 18.89 -8.74
N THR A 16 -9.27 18.00 -8.45
CA THR A 16 -9.00 17.52 -7.09
C THR A 16 -8.64 18.66 -6.14
N LYS A 17 -7.75 19.59 -6.53
CA LYS A 17 -7.38 20.75 -5.69
C LYS A 17 -8.57 21.60 -5.28
N ASN A 18 -9.43 21.95 -6.23
CA ASN A 18 -10.60 22.80 -5.94
C ASN A 18 -11.62 22.05 -5.09
N ARG A 19 -11.81 20.75 -5.36
CA ARG A 19 -12.71 19.90 -4.58
C ARG A 19 -12.26 19.75 -3.14
N ILE A 20 -10.98 19.42 -2.93
CA ILE A 20 -10.46 19.26 -1.56
C ILE A 20 -10.47 20.58 -0.79
N SER A 21 -10.10 21.70 -1.41
CA SER A 21 -10.15 23.02 -0.78
C SER A 21 -11.58 23.43 -0.38
N LYS A 22 -12.59 23.03 -1.17
CA LYS A 22 -14.00 23.22 -0.81
C LYS A 22 -14.37 22.37 0.40
N LEU A 23 -14.04 21.06 0.38
CA LEU A 23 -14.36 20.14 1.48
C LEU A 23 -13.68 20.56 2.80
N ILE A 24 -12.43 21.01 2.75
CA ILE A 24 -11.72 21.54 3.92
C ILE A 24 -12.48 22.72 4.53
N ARG A 25 -12.92 23.67 3.68
CA ARG A 25 -13.67 24.84 4.20
C ARG A 25 -15.01 24.48 4.82
N GLU A 26 -15.69 23.44 4.30
CA GLU A 26 -17.04 23.06 4.70
C GLU A 26 -17.08 22.06 5.86
N LEU A 27 -16.10 21.16 5.95
CA LEU A 27 -16.17 19.98 6.81
C LEU A 27 -15.10 19.94 7.90
N LEU A 28 -13.95 20.62 7.71
CA LEU A 28 -12.88 20.58 8.68
C LEU A 28 -13.14 21.53 9.84
N ASP A 29 -12.93 21.06 11.07
CA ASP A 29 -13.03 21.84 12.29
C ASP A 29 -11.91 22.89 12.37
N LYS A 30 -12.28 24.16 12.20
CA LYS A 30 -11.37 25.31 12.15
C LYS A 30 -10.89 25.77 13.52
N ASP A 31 -11.56 25.37 14.59
CA ASP A 31 -11.11 25.66 15.96
C ASP A 31 -9.99 24.68 16.36
N ARG A 32 -9.99 23.52 15.75
CA ARG A 32 -9.02 22.44 16.00
C ARG A 32 -7.82 22.50 15.07
N PHE A 33 -8.02 22.79 13.77
CA PHE A 33 -7.01 22.66 12.73
C PHE A 33 -6.78 23.94 11.93
N SER A 34 -5.49 24.19 11.60
CA SER A 34 -5.04 25.21 10.65
C SER A 34 -4.53 24.51 9.38
N PRO A 35 -5.31 24.47 8.28
CA PRO A 35 -4.96 23.72 7.08
C PRO A 35 -4.10 24.53 6.11
N THR A 36 -3.04 23.89 5.58
CA THR A 36 -2.27 24.32 4.40
C THR A 36 -2.54 23.35 3.24
N VAL A 37 -2.70 23.83 2.01
CA VAL A 37 -2.94 22.98 0.83
C VAL A 37 -1.86 23.24 -0.21
N VAL A 38 -1.10 22.19 -0.56
CA VAL A 38 -0.06 22.21 -1.57
C VAL A 38 -0.32 21.15 -2.66
N VAL A 39 0.20 21.38 -3.86
CA VAL A 39 0.03 20.46 -5.00
C VAL A 39 1.40 19.95 -5.41
N THR A 40 1.49 18.65 -5.69
CA THR A 40 2.74 18.06 -6.19
C THR A 40 2.93 18.41 -7.68
N GLU A 41 4.17 18.58 -8.08
CA GLU A 41 4.54 18.98 -9.46
C GLU A 41 5.17 17.81 -10.24
N TYR A 42 5.89 16.91 -9.54
CA TYR A 42 6.61 15.78 -10.10
C TYR A 42 6.60 14.57 -9.17
N ALA A 43 7.05 13.44 -9.64
CA ALA A 43 7.18 12.22 -8.82
C ALA A 43 8.26 12.41 -7.75
N GLY A 44 7.97 11.98 -6.50
CA GLY A 44 8.84 12.21 -5.35
C GLY A 44 8.66 13.57 -4.66
N HIS A 45 7.92 14.53 -5.25
CA HIS A 45 7.70 15.84 -4.63
C HIS A 45 6.89 15.74 -3.34
N ALA A 46 5.97 14.78 -3.24
CA ALA A 46 5.19 14.59 -2.02
C ALA A 46 6.07 14.15 -0.84
N THR A 47 7.13 13.36 -1.09
CA THR A 47 8.11 12.98 -0.07
C THR A 47 8.87 14.20 0.47
N GLN A 48 9.34 15.06 -0.42
CA GLN A 48 10.07 16.28 -0.04
C GLN A 48 9.19 17.25 0.75
N LEU A 49 7.96 17.46 0.30
CA LEU A 49 6.99 18.30 1.00
C LEU A 49 6.64 17.73 2.38
N ALA A 50 6.46 16.41 2.49
CA ALA A 50 6.17 15.76 3.76
C ALA A 50 7.33 15.91 4.76
N GLN A 51 8.58 15.73 4.31
CA GLN A 51 9.77 15.97 5.12
C GLN A 51 9.86 17.43 5.58
N GLN A 52 9.60 18.38 4.69
CA GLN A 52 9.59 19.80 5.02
C GLN A 52 8.55 20.10 6.12
N PHE A 53 7.29 19.67 5.95
CA PHE A 53 6.26 19.90 6.95
C PHE A 53 6.54 19.20 8.28
N ALA A 54 7.19 18.03 8.26
CA ALA A 54 7.64 17.36 9.48
C ALA A 54 8.70 18.17 10.21
N LEU A 55 9.68 18.73 9.49
CA LEU A 55 10.71 19.61 10.06
C LEU A 55 10.13 20.93 10.61
N GLU A 56 9.07 21.44 9.99
CA GLU A 56 8.32 22.62 10.44
C GLU A 56 7.38 22.32 11.64
N GLY A 57 7.35 21.06 12.12
CA GLY A 57 6.58 20.68 13.30
C GLY A 57 5.05 20.60 13.07
N TYR A 58 4.62 20.30 11.84
CA TYR A 58 3.20 20.04 11.58
C TYR A 58 2.70 18.84 12.36
N TYR A 59 1.46 18.92 12.85
CA TYR A 59 0.81 17.82 13.55
C TYR A 59 0.53 16.63 12.64
N ALA A 60 0.11 16.90 11.40
CA ALA A 60 -0.14 15.87 10.41
C ALA A 60 0.05 16.37 8.98
N VAL A 61 0.42 15.46 8.10
CA VAL A 61 0.43 15.65 6.63
C VAL A 61 -0.57 14.68 6.01
N ILE A 62 -1.51 15.23 5.25
CA ILE A 62 -2.63 14.50 4.67
C ILE A 62 -2.33 14.21 3.20
N ALA A 63 -2.13 12.96 2.85
CA ALA A 63 -1.99 12.51 1.47
C ALA A 63 -3.35 12.54 0.76
N VAL A 64 -3.51 13.37 -0.27
CA VAL A 64 -4.71 13.46 -1.09
C VAL A 64 -4.42 12.86 -2.47
N GLY A 65 -4.70 11.57 -2.62
CA GLY A 65 -4.34 10.82 -3.83
C GLY A 65 -4.61 9.33 -3.73
N GLY A 66 -3.96 8.55 -4.58
CA GLY A 66 -3.94 7.09 -4.53
C GLY A 66 -2.75 6.55 -3.74
N ASP A 67 -2.55 5.23 -3.80
CA ASP A 67 -1.54 4.50 -3.03
C ASP A 67 -0.12 5.04 -3.24
N GLY A 68 0.27 5.41 -4.45
CA GLY A 68 1.58 6.03 -4.72
C GLY A 68 1.77 7.37 -4.01
N THR A 69 0.72 8.21 -3.89
CA THR A 69 0.79 9.48 -3.14
C THR A 69 0.89 9.21 -1.64
N VAL A 70 0.16 8.20 -1.16
CA VAL A 70 0.24 7.75 0.24
C VAL A 70 1.65 7.25 0.55
N ASN A 71 2.22 6.41 -0.33
CA ASN A 71 3.59 5.90 -0.17
C ASN A 71 4.63 7.05 -0.13
N GLU A 72 4.56 8.03 -1.06
CA GLU A 72 5.47 9.17 -1.07
C GLU A 72 5.39 9.99 0.23
N VAL A 73 4.17 10.33 0.69
CA VAL A 73 3.99 11.10 1.93
C VAL A 73 4.46 10.30 3.14
N ALA A 74 4.04 9.04 3.26
CA ALA A 74 4.45 8.15 4.33
C ALA A 74 5.99 7.99 4.38
N SER A 75 6.63 7.86 3.21
CA SER A 75 8.10 7.79 3.09
C SER A 75 8.80 9.03 3.66
N GLY A 76 8.20 10.21 3.49
CA GLY A 76 8.75 11.45 4.05
C GLY A 76 8.52 11.59 5.57
N LEU A 77 7.54 10.90 6.12
CA LEU A 77 7.15 11.00 7.54
C LEU A 77 7.74 9.92 8.44
N ARG A 78 8.39 8.90 7.87
CA ARG A 78 9.01 7.80 8.64
C ARG A 78 9.93 8.33 9.74
N GLY A 79 9.77 7.81 10.95
CA GLY A 79 10.61 8.17 12.09
C GLY A 79 10.42 9.61 12.59
N THR A 80 9.38 10.33 12.14
CA THR A 80 9.06 11.70 12.61
C THR A 80 7.87 11.69 13.59
N ASP A 81 7.66 12.84 14.24
CA ASP A 81 6.50 13.02 15.12
C ASP A 81 5.22 13.42 14.37
N THR A 82 5.32 13.77 13.11
CA THR A 82 4.20 14.20 12.26
C THR A 82 3.40 12.99 11.77
N ALA A 83 2.09 13.01 11.94
CA ALA A 83 1.23 11.91 11.55
C ALA A 83 0.84 11.96 10.07
N LEU A 84 0.77 10.79 9.42
CA LEU A 84 0.16 10.62 8.12
C LEU A 84 -1.37 10.63 8.26
N GLY A 85 -2.06 11.44 7.48
CA GLY A 85 -3.49 11.28 7.22
C GLY A 85 -3.73 10.89 5.77
N VAL A 86 -4.87 10.26 5.47
CA VAL A 86 -5.19 9.82 4.11
C VAL A 86 -6.57 10.33 3.70
N VAL A 87 -6.64 11.00 2.55
CA VAL A 87 -7.88 11.31 1.83
C VAL A 87 -7.82 10.61 0.48
N PRO A 88 -8.44 9.42 0.36
CA PRO A 88 -8.30 8.59 -0.82
C PRO A 88 -8.91 9.24 -2.07
N ASN A 89 -8.15 9.28 -3.15
CA ASN A 89 -8.59 9.75 -4.47
C ASN A 89 -7.91 8.98 -5.61
N GLY A 90 -7.50 7.75 -5.36
CA GLY A 90 -6.96 6.79 -6.32
C GLY A 90 -7.96 5.72 -6.68
N SER A 91 -7.51 4.74 -7.44
CA SER A 91 -8.31 3.60 -7.89
C SER A 91 -8.37 2.48 -6.84
N GLY A 92 -7.24 2.01 -6.31
CA GLY A 92 -7.16 0.89 -5.36
C GLY A 92 -7.40 1.31 -3.92
N ASN A 93 -6.62 2.26 -3.45
CA ASN A 93 -6.62 2.82 -2.09
C ASN A 93 -6.47 1.72 -1.01
N GLY A 94 -5.53 0.78 -1.22
CA GLY A 94 -5.34 -0.39 -0.36
C GLY A 94 -5.04 -0.05 1.09
N PHE A 95 -4.07 0.84 1.32
CA PHE A 95 -3.72 1.27 2.68
C PHE A 95 -4.87 1.99 3.40
N ALA A 96 -5.59 2.87 2.70
CA ALA A 96 -6.74 3.55 3.28
C ALA A 96 -7.87 2.58 3.67
N ARG A 97 -8.13 1.58 2.82
CA ARG A 97 -9.13 0.53 3.09
C ARG A 97 -8.73 -0.36 4.27
N HIS A 98 -7.45 -0.70 4.38
CA HIS A 98 -6.95 -1.45 5.53
C HIS A 98 -7.15 -0.68 6.85
N LEU A 99 -7.03 0.65 6.82
CA LEU A 99 -7.25 1.56 7.95
C LEU A 99 -8.74 1.89 8.21
N ASP A 100 -9.69 1.27 7.51
CA ASP A 100 -11.13 1.61 7.55
C ASP A 100 -11.44 3.08 7.20
N ILE A 101 -10.55 3.75 6.44
CA ILE A 101 -10.77 5.10 5.96
C ILE A 101 -11.68 5.06 4.74
N SER A 102 -12.78 5.81 4.80
CA SER A 102 -13.75 5.88 3.71
C SER A 102 -13.10 6.34 2.39
N THR A 103 -13.34 5.62 1.30
CA THR A 103 -12.92 6.03 -0.05
C THR A 103 -13.69 7.25 -0.59
N ARG A 104 -14.73 7.72 0.12
CA ARG A 104 -15.43 8.96 -0.19
C ARG A 104 -14.69 10.13 0.44
N MET A 105 -14.11 11.00 -0.39
CA MET A 105 -13.27 12.12 0.02
C MET A 105 -13.91 13.01 1.11
N ASN A 106 -15.20 13.30 1.02
CA ASN A 106 -15.91 14.10 2.04
C ASN A 106 -15.91 13.43 3.41
N ARG A 107 -16.18 12.11 3.47
CA ARG A 107 -16.14 11.35 4.72
C ARG A 107 -14.74 11.21 5.29
N ALA A 108 -13.74 11.08 4.42
CA ALA A 108 -12.34 11.03 4.85
C ALA A 108 -11.89 12.38 5.47
N VAL A 109 -12.29 13.52 4.89
CA VAL A 109 -12.01 14.85 5.47
C VAL A 109 -12.77 15.04 6.79
N GLU A 110 -14.03 14.66 6.86
CA GLU A 110 -14.84 14.75 8.08
C GLU A 110 -14.26 13.89 9.22
N MET A 111 -13.75 12.69 8.90
CA MET A 111 -13.12 11.79 9.87
C MET A 111 -11.93 12.43 10.58
N LEU A 112 -11.19 13.35 9.95
CA LEU A 112 -10.05 14.02 10.58
C LEU A 112 -10.45 14.77 11.87
N ASN A 113 -11.68 15.26 11.95
CA ASN A 113 -12.18 15.94 13.15
C ASN A 113 -12.28 15.00 14.37
N TYR A 114 -12.42 13.70 14.14
CA TYR A 114 -12.61 12.68 15.16
C TYR A 114 -11.47 11.65 15.15
N SER A 115 -10.31 12.05 14.59
CA SER A 115 -9.16 11.18 14.49
C SER A 115 -8.32 11.14 15.76
N GLU A 116 -7.66 10.01 15.94
CA GLU A 116 -6.55 9.82 16.88
C GLU A 116 -5.29 9.37 16.13
N VAL A 117 -4.16 9.54 16.75
CA VAL A 117 -2.87 9.08 16.21
C VAL A 117 -2.57 7.69 16.76
N ILE A 118 -2.32 6.75 15.88
CA ILE A 118 -1.73 5.45 16.23
C ILE A 118 -0.34 5.33 15.62
N LYS A 119 0.50 4.48 16.21
CA LYS A 119 1.75 4.06 15.60
C LYS A 119 1.52 2.77 14.83
N VAL A 120 2.11 2.68 13.66
CA VAL A 120 2.01 1.52 12.79
C VAL A 120 3.38 1.09 12.29
N ASP A 121 3.49 -0.16 11.98
CA ASP A 121 4.65 -0.76 11.35
C ASP A 121 4.67 -0.41 9.86
N TYR A 122 5.85 -0.47 9.28
CA TYR A 122 6.04 -0.48 7.83
C TYR A 122 7.18 -1.45 7.49
N CYS A 123 7.29 -1.83 6.24
CA CYS A 123 8.37 -2.69 5.80
C CYS A 123 9.32 -1.97 4.86
N THR A 124 10.50 -2.53 4.68
CA THR A 124 11.46 -2.12 3.64
C THR A 124 11.90 -3.31 2.82
N VAL A 125 12.16 -3.09 1.54
CA VAL A 125 12.88 -4.00 0.65
C VAL A 125 14.11 -3.28 0.11
N ASN A 126 15.31 -3.76 0.42
CA ASN A 126 16.57 -3.09 0.05
C ASN A 126 16.53 -1.57 0.33
N ASP A 127 16.09 -1.17 1.53
CA ASP A 127 15.90 0.20 2.01
C ASP A 127 14.74 1.00 1.39
N TYR A 128 14.06 0.50 0.36
CA TYR A 128 12.83 1.09 -0.19
C TYR A 128 11.63 0.77 0.70
N PRO A 129 10.93 1.75 1.24
CA PRO A 129 9.80 1.49 2.14
C PRO A 129 8.55 1.07 1.37
N PHE A 130 7.77 0.18 2.01
CA PHE A 130 6.39 -0.09 1.62
C PHE A 130 5.49 -0.14 2.86
N PHE A 131 4.25 0.26 2.67
CA PHE A 131 3.29 0.43 3.76
C PHE A 131 2.13 -0.55 3.64
N SER A 132 1.83 -0.98 2.44
CA SER A 132 0.82 -2.01 2.17
C SER A 132 1.46 -3.34 1.83
N THR A 133 1.97 -3.49 0.63
CA THR A 133 2.50 -4.77 0.15
C THR A 133 3.68 -4.59 -0.80
N PHE A 134 4.57 -5.56 -0.76
CA PHE A 134 5.62 -5.77 -1.75
C PHE A 134 5.40 -7.14 -2.41
N GLY A 135 5.52 -7.23 -3.73
CA GLY A 135 5.24 -8.49 -4.42
C GLY A 135 6.16 -8.80 -5.57
N VAL A 136 6.32 -10.11 -5.80
CA VAL A 136 7.07 -10.69 -6.92
C VAL A 136 6.21 -11.75 -7.62
N GLY A 137 6.48 -11.98 -8.89
CA GLY A 137 5.74 -12.95 -9.68
C GLY A 137 4.55 -12.33 -10.39
N PHE A 138 3.44 -13.06 -10.46
CA PHE A 138 2.28 -12.68 -11.25
C PHE A 138 1.67 -11.33 -10.86
N ASP A 139 1.60 -11.00 -9.58
CA ASP A 139 1.05 -9.71 -9.11
C ASP A 139 1.89 -8.51 -9.56
N ALA A 140 3.21 -8.68 -9.66
CA ALA A 140 4.09 -7.63 -10.17
C ALA A 140 3.93 -7.43 -11.69
N ILE A 141 3.68 -8.49 -12.46
CA ILE A 141 3.38 -8.40 -13.89
C ILE A 141 2.05 -7.66 -14.09
N VAL A 142 1.01 -8.04 -13.34
CA VAL A 142 -0.29 -7.37 -13.38
C VAL A 142 -0.15 -5.89 -13.01
N ALA A 143 0.65 -5.55 -12.00
CA ALA A 143 0.91 -4.17 -11.62
C ALA A 143 1.60 -3.38 -12.76
N GLN A 144 2.53 -4.01 -13.48
CA GLN A 144 3.24 -3.42 -14.62
C GLN A 144 2.28 -3.14 -15.79
N ASP A 145 1.47 -4.12 -16.18
CA ASP A 145 0.51 -3.98 -17.27
C ASP A 145 -0.60 -2.99 -16.93
N PHE A 146 -1.11 -3.00 -15.69
CA PHE A 146 -2.11 -2.06 -15.22
C PHE A 146 -1.61 -0.61 -15.22
N SER A 147 -0.32 -0.38 -14.95
CA SER A 147 0.28 0.96 -15.01
C SER A 147 0.25 1.55 -16.42
N SER A 148 0.24 0.72 -17.45
CA SER A 148 0.24 1.08 -18.87
C SER A 148 -1.15 1.11 -19.53
N THR A 149 -2.17 0.55 -18.87
CA THR A 149 -3.52 0.30 -19.43
C THR A 149 -4.57 1.26 -18.83
N SER A 150 -5.85 1.02 -19.10
CA SER A 150 -6.98 1.81 -18.58
C SER A 150 -7.09 1.69 -17.04
N ARG A 151 -7.27 2.83 -16.36
CA ARG A 151 -7.42 2.87 -14.90
C ARG A 151 -8.76 2.28 -14.45
N GLY A 152 -8.77 1.68 -13.26
CA GLY A 152 -9.96 1.16 -12.59
C GLY A 152 -10.01 -0.37 -12.52
N LEU A 153 -10.97 -0.91 -11.79
CA LEU A 153 -11.12 -2.35 -11.56
C LEU A 153 -11.23 -3.15 -12.87
N LYS A 154 -11.91 -2.60 -13.88
CA LYS A 154 -12.04 -3.25 -15.20
C LYS A 154 -10.68 -3.44 -15.87
N GLY A 155 -9.84 -2.40 -15.94
CA GLY A 155 -8.50 -2.51 -16.51
C GLY A 155 -7.60 -3.48 -15.73
N TYR A 156 -7.74 -3.53 -14.41
CA TYR A 156 -7.04 -4.50 -13.57
C TYR A 156 -7.45 -5.96 -13.89
N ILE A 157 -8.73 -6.23 -14.05
CA ILE A 157 -9.23 -7.56 -14.45
C ILE A 157 -8.77 -7.93 -15.87
N GLU A 158 -8.80 -6.98 -16.81
CA GLU A 158 -8.32 -7.21 -18.18
C GLU A 158 -6.84 -7.57 -18.21
N SER A 159 -5.98 -6.91 -17.41
CA SER A 159 -4.56 -7.27 -17.28
C SER A 159 -4.38 -8.68 -16.72
N ILE A 160 -5.10 -9.05 -15.65
CA ILE A 160 -5.06 -10.41 -15.10
C ILE A 160 -5.42 -11.45 -16.16
N LEU A 161 -6.52 -11.26 -16.88
CA LEU A 161 -7.00 -12.23 -17.88
C LEU A 161 -6.06 -12.36 -19.07
N LYS A 162 -5.37 -11.28 -19.44
CA LYS A 162 -4.37 -11.29 -20.52
C LYS A 162 -3.15 -12.10 -20.15
N ASP A 163 -2.65 -11.92 -18.93
CA ASP A 163 -1.32 -12.42 -18.53
C ASP A 163 -1.37 -13.83 -17.92
N ILE A 164 -2.48 -14.22 -17.30
CA ILE A 164 -2.60 -15.48 -16.55
C ILE A 164 -2.33 -16.73 -17.40
N PHE A 165 -2.66 -16.70 -18.70
CA PHE A 165 -2.47 -17.85 -19.60
C PHE A 165 -1.02 -18.00 -20.11
N GLN A 166 -0.23 -16.95 -20.01
CA GLN A 166 1.16 -16.94 -20.51
C GLN A 166 2.18 -17.01 -19.39
N TYR A 167 1.77 -16.65 -18.17
CA TYR A 167 2.65 -16.63 -17.02
C TYR A 167 3.06 -18.05 -16.59
N LYS A 168 4.34 -18.19 -16.23
CA LYS A 168 4.89 -19.40 -15.64
C LYS A 168 5.43 -19.08 -14.26
N PRO A 169 5.11 -19.92 -13.25
CA PRO A 169 5.70 -19.78 -11.93
C PRO A 169 7.22 -19.76 -11.96
N GLU A 170 7.81 -18.96 -11.10
CA GLU A 170 9.26 -18.82 -10.98
C GLU A 170 9.77 -19.50 -9.71
N GLN A 171 11.07 -19.82 -9.67
CA GLN A 171 11.73 -20.36 -8.49
C GLN A 171 12.21 -19.23 -7.59
N TYR A 172 11.96 -19.41 -6.31
CA TYR A 172 12.35 -18.50 -5.25
C TYR A 172 12.99 -19.25 -4.09
N HIS A 173 14.01 -18.62 -3.48
CA HIS A 173 14.57 -19.09 -2.22
C HIS A 173 14.35 -18.03 -1.15
N LEU A 174 13.65 -18.39 -0.07
CA LEU A 174 13.40 -17.55 1.10
C LEU A 174 14.27 -18.02 2.24
N GLN A 175 15.08 -17.11 2.80
CA GLN A 175 15.99 -17.40 3.90
C GLN A 175 15.85 -16.37 5.02
N GLY A 176 15.59 -16.83 6.23
CA GLY A 176 15.41 -16.01 7.42
C GLY A 176 15.52 -16.82 8.68
N GLU A 177 15.23 -16.22 9.84
CA GLU A 177 15.26 -16.92 11.13
C GLU A 177 14.25 -18.08 11.13
N GLY A 178 14.75 -19.31 11.19
CA GLY A 178 13.93 -20.52 11.16
C GLY A 178 13.27 -20.82 9.81
N ILE A 179 13.61 -20.09 8.76
CA ILE A 179 13.06 -20.25 7.40
C ILE A 179 14.21 -20.51 6.43
N ASP A 180 14.12 -21.63 5.72
CA ASP A 180 14.98 -21.99 4.59
C ASP A 180 14.11 -22.75 3.59
N LEU A 181 13.48 -22.02 2.66
CA LEU A 181 12.45 -22.55 1.78
C LEU A 181 12.78 -22.23 0.31
N THR A 182 13.01 -23.27 -0.49
CA THR A 182 13.03 -23.15 -1.94
C THR A 182 11.70 -23.62 -2.50
N THR A 183 11.04 -22.77 -3.28
CA THR A 183 9.70 -23.06 -3.81
C THR A 183 9.50 -22.48 -5.21
N SER A 184 8.70 -23.17 -6.02
CA SER A 184 8.08 -22.59 -7.21
C SER A 184 6.79 -21.91 -6.80
N ALA A 185 6.66 -20.62 -7.10
CA ALA A 185 5.46 -19.88 -6.75
C ALA A 185 4.88 -19.10 -7.94
N PHE A 186 3.55 -19.06 -8.00
CA PHE A 186 2.81 -18.22 -8.91
C PHE A 186 2.99 -16.72 -8.54
N LEU A 187 2.95 -16.43 -7.24
CA LEU A 187 3.35 -15.14 -6.69
C LEU A 187 3.81 -15.30 -5.23
N ILE A 188 4.63 -14.36 -4.78
CA ILE A 188 4.94 -14.18 -3.35
C ILE A 188 4.68 -12.71 -3.02
N ASN A 189 3.84 -12.48 -2.01
CA ASN A 189 3.48 -11.14 -1.55
C ASN A 189 3.86 -10.97 -0.07
N PHE A 190 4.63 -9.95 0.22
CA PHE A 190 5.06 -9.55 1.55
C PHE A 190 4.10 -8.46 2.03
N ALA A 191 3.26 -8.79 2.97
CA ALA A 191 2.14 -7.97 3.39
C ALA A 191 2.38 -7.36 4.78
N ASN A 192 2.49 -6.04 4.84
CA ASN A 192 2.32 -5.25 6.06
C ASN A 192 0.83 -4.98 6.29
N ALA A 193 0.09 -4.65 5.22
CA ALA A 193 -1.36 -4.48 5.23
C ALA A 193 -2.07 -5.57 4.42
N SER A 194 -3.34 -5.80 4.71
CA SER A 194 -4.08 -6.98 4.25
C SER A 194 -4.38 -7.06 2.76
N GLN A 195 -4.29 -5.95 2.01
CA GLN A 195 -4.90 -5.90 0.67
C GLN A 195 -4.13 -5.06 -0.34
N TRP A 196 -4.29 -5.43 -1.61
CA TRP A 196 -3.78 -4.68 -2.77
C TRP A 196 -4.61 -3.43 -3.11
N GLY A 197 -5.86 -3.40 -2.70
CA GLY A 197 -6.86 -2.41 -3.08
C GLY A 197 -8.14 -3.07 -3.61
N TYR A 198 -9.17 -2.26 -3.89
CA TYR A 198 -10.49 -2.74 -4.35
C TYR A 198 -11.13 -3.82 -3.46
N ASP A 199 -10.71 -3.93 -2.20
CA ASP A 199 -11.07 -5.00 -1.26
C ASP A 199 -10.51 -6.39 -1.61
N ALA A 200 -9.53 -6.49 -2.52
CA ALA A 200 -8.81 -7.73 -2.80
C ALA A 200 -7.75 -7.98 -1.72
N CYS A 201 -8.07 -8.86 -0.77
CA CYS A 201 -7.24 -9.15 0.40
C CYS A 201 -6.36 -10.38 0.15
N ILE A 202 -5.04 -10.16 0.01
CA ILE A 202 -4.05 -11.23 -0.17
C ILE A 202 -3.58 -11.82 1.17
N ALA A 203 -3.60 -11.03 2.23
CA ALA A 203 -3.24 -11.45 3.58
C ALA A 203 -4.32 -10.96 4.58
N PRO A 204 -5.48 -11.64 4.67
CA PRO A 204 -6.62 -11.17 5.45
C PRO A 204 -6.33 -10.95 6.94
N LYS A 205 -5.32 -11.65 7.48
CA LYS A 205 -4.91 -11.58 8.90
C LYS A 205 -3.76 -10.62 9.17
N ALA A 206 -3.19 -9.99 8.13
CA ALA A 206 -2.08 -9.05 8.31
C ALA A 206 -2.49 -7.86 9.18
N SER A 207 -1.59 -7.49 10.09
CA SER A 207 -1.75 -6.40 11.04
C SER A 207 -0.57 -5.44 10.96
N ILE A 208 -0.85 -4.16 10.85
CA ILE A 208 0.16 -3.09 10.83
C ILE A 208 0.66 -2.69 12.22
N GLN A 209 0.37 -3.47 13.27
CA GLN A 209 0.69 -3.14 14.66
C GLN A 209 1.15 -4.34 15.48
N ASP A 210 1.54 -5.45 14.87
CA ASP A 210 1.92 -6.64 15.60
C ASP A 210 3.41 -7.02 15.46
N GLY A 211 4.18 -6.20 14.74
CA GLY A 211 5.61 -6.38 14.55
C GLY A 211 5.96 -7.56 13.64
N TRP A 212 5.03 -8.05 12.79
CA TRP A 212 5.24 -9.16 11.88
C TRP A 212 4.79 -8.81 10.46
N MET A 213 5.51 -9.34 9.51
CA MET A 213 5.15 -9.32 8.10
C MET A 213 4.57 -10.66 7.70
N ASP A 214 3.40 -10.66 7.08
CA ASP A 214 2.79 -11.86 6.52
C ASP A 214 3.30 -12.09 5.10
N ILE A 215 3.83 -13.28 4.83
CA ILE A 215 4.37 -13.66 3.53
C ILE A 215 3.40 -14.66 2.91
N ALA A 216 2.63 -14.17 1.96
CA ALA A 216 1.63 -14.91 1.21
C ALA A 216 2.27 -15.55 -0.01
N ILE A 217 2.33 -16.88 -0.05
CA ILE A 217 2.92 -17.67 -1.13
C ILE A 217 1.79 -18.40 -1.84
N VAL A 218 1.51 -18.05 -3.09
CA VAL A 218 0.57 -18.77 -3.93
C VAL A 218 1.36 -19.72 -4.82
N SER A 219 1.19 -21.02 -4.61
CA SER A 219 1.80 -22.06 -5.41
C SER A 219 1.19 -22.13 -6.81
N GLU A 220 1.81 -22.87 -7.72
CA GLU A 220 1.21 -23.20 -9.00
C GLU A 220 -0.15 -23.90 -8.82
N PHE A 221 -1.13 -23.50 -9.61
CA PHE A 221 -2.48 -24.06 -9.57
C PHE A 221 -3.07 -24.25 -10.98
N PRO A 222 -3.99 -25.23 -11.18
CA PRO A 222 -4.71 -25.37 -12.43
C PRO A 222 -5.55 -24.13 -12.72
N LEU A 223 -5.50 -23.57 -13.93
CA LEU A 223 -6.21 -22.32 -14.29
C LEU A 223 -7.72 -22.38 -14.07
N ILE A 224 -8.32 -23.57 -14.08
CA ILE A 224 -9.74 -23.77 -13.71
C ILE A 224 -10.04 -23.32 -12.28
N LYS A 225 -9.03 -23.22 -11.41
CA LYS A 225 -9.14 -22.75 -10.02
C LYS A 225 -8.98 -21.23 -9.87
N ALA A 226 -8.56 -20.53 -10.91
CA ALA A 226 -8.38 -19.07 -10.85
C ALA A 226 -9.64 -18.30 -10.41
N PRO A 227 -10.87 -18.64 -10.85
CA PRO A 227 -12.08 -17.96 -10.35
C PRO A 227 -12.32 -18.18 -8.85
N GLU A 228 -11.99 -19.35 -8.31
CA GLU A 228 -12.11 -19.65 -6.88
C GLU A 228 -11.14 -18.78 -6.06
N LEU A 229 -9.86 -18.75 -6.45
CA LEU A 229 -8.85 -17.90 -5.81
C LEU A 229 -9.23 -16.41 -5.88
N ALA A 230 -9.67 -15.95 -7.06
CA ALA A 230 -10.14 -14.58 -7.22
C ALA A 230 -11.32 -14.26 -6.29
N TRP A 231 -12.31 -15.13 -6.18
CA TRP A 231 -13.44 -14.97 -5.27
C TRP A 231 -12.99 -14.88 -3.81
N GLN A 232 -12.05 -15.74 -3.40
CA GLN A 232 -11.53 -15.79 -2.04
C GLN A 232 -10.74 -14.53 -1.65
N LEU A 233 -10.06 -13.85 -2.60
CA LEU A 233 -9.45 -12.53 -2.36
C LEU A 233 -10.50 -11.50 -1.90
N PHE A 234 -11.68 -11.47 -2.53
CA PHE A 234 -12.73 -10.51 -2.18
C PHE A 234 -13.57 -10.93 -0.95
N THR A 235 -13.66 -12.22 -0.67
CA THR A 235 -14.34 -12.74 0.52
C THR A 235 -13.44 -12.86 1.74
N LYS A 236 -12.15 -12.48 1.60
CA LYS A 236 -11.13 -12.51 2.66
C LYS A 236 -10.89 -13.92 3.21
N SER A 237 -11.02 -14.93 2.39
CA SER A 237 -10.83 -16.35 2.74
C SER A 237 -9.73 -17.03 1.93
N ILE A 238 -8.86 -16.26 1.28
CA ILE A 238 -7.77 -16.79 0.44
C ILE A 238 -6.77 -17.63 1.26
N ASP A 239 -6.59 -17.33 2.53
CA ASP A 239 -5.74 -18.06 3.46
C ASP A 239 -6.24 -19.47 3.81
N GLU A 240 -7.48 -19.81 3.44
CA GLU A 240 -8.06 -21.16 3.54
C GLU A 240 -7.83 -21.99 2.27
N ASN A 241 -7.29 -21.38 1.20
CA ASN A 241 -7.10 -22.08 -0.07
C ASN A 241 -5.89 -23.01 -0.02
N HIS A 242 -6.03 -24.19 -0.61
CA HIS A 242 -4.99 -25.23 -0.64
C HIS A 242 -3.68 -24.77 -1.34
N TYR A 243 -3.77 -23.85 -2.31
CA TYR A 243 -2.63 -23.31 -3.05
C TYR A 243 -2.01 -22.10 -2.36
N MET A 244 -2.56 -21.65 -1.25
CA MET A 244 -2.08 -20.51 -0.48
C MET A 244 -1.36 -20.99 0.79
N HIS A 245 -0.15 -20.51 0.99
CA HIS A 245 0.61 -20.72 2.21
C HIS A 245 1.03 -19.38 2.78
N THR A 246 0.83 -19.18 4.07
CA THR A 246 1.26 -17.97 4.76
C THR A 246 2.30 -18.31 5.80
N ILE A 247 3.44 -17.66 5.74
CA ILE A 247 4.47 -17.67 6.78
C ILE A 247 4.67 -16.27 7.31
N ARG A 248 5.24 -16.12 8.49
CA ARG A 248 5.48 -14.82 9.11
C ARG A 248 6.96 -14.64 9.42
N ALA A 249 7.48 -13.46 9.16
CA ALA A 249 8.85 -13.10 9.45
C ALA A 249 8.96 -11.63 9.86
N LYS A 250 10.01 -11.32 10.66
CA LYS A 250 10.42 -9.93 10.90
C LYS A 250 11.44 -9.48 9.86
N GLU A 251 12.25 -10.40 9.39
CA GLU A 251 13.32 -10.17 8.42
C GLU A 251 13.52 -11.42 7.57
N ILE A 252 13.68 -11.25 6.27
CA ILE A 252 13.87 -12.36 5.34
C ILE A 252 14.61 -11.88 4.09
N THR A 253 15.43 -12.75 3.53
CA THR A 253 16.03 -12.57 2.22
C THR A 253 15.28 -13.43 1.20
N LEU A 254 14.84 -12.83 0.11
CA LEU A 254 14.28 -13.51 -1.05
C LEU A 254 15.31 -13.46 -2.18
N VAL A 255 15.75 -14.62 -2.63
CA VAL A 255 16.59 -14.77 -3.83
C VAL A 255 15.72 -15.22 -4.99
N ARG A 256 15.73 -14.45 -6.08
CA ARG A 256 14.97 -14.72 -7.32
C ARG A 256 15.86 -15.41 -8.34
N GLU A 257 15.33 -16.34 -9.11
CA GLU A 257 16.07 -16.94 -10.20
C GLU A 257 16.29 -15.92 -11.33
N ASN A 258 15.26 -15.18 -11.68
CA ASN A 258 15.28 -14.19 -12.76
C ASN A 258 15.29 -12.74 -12.22
N GLU A 259 16.43 -12.06 -12.34
CA GLU A 259 16.60 -10.66 -11.94
C GLU A 259 15.79 -9.69 -12.81
N SER A 260 15.51 -10.04 -14.06
CA SER A 260 14.75 -9.18 -14.97
C SER A 260 13.24 -9.17 -14.73
N SER A 261 12.72 -10.12 -13.93
CA SER A 261 11.30 -10.11 -13.56
C SER A 261 10.94 -8.87 -12.76
N PRO A 262 9.79 -8.23 -13.03
CA PRO A 262 9.37 -7.06 -12.30
C PRO A 262 9.05 -7.40 -10.84
N VAL A 263 9.10 -6.38 -9.99
CA VAL A 263 8.53 -6.40 -8.64
C VAL A 263 7.57 -5.23 -8.49
N HIS A 264 6.74 -5.20 -7.47
CA HIS A 264 5.96 -4.00 -7.16
C HIS A 264 6.13 -3.57 -5.71
N ILE A 265 6.10 -2.26 -5.47
CA ILE A 265 6.06 -1.63 -4.15
C ILE A 265 4.73 -0.88 -4.04
N ASP A 266 3.84 -1.27 -3.12
CA ASP A 266 2.51 -0.67 -2.95
C ASP A 266 1.75 -0.52 -4.29
N GLY A 267 1.83 -1.55 -5.14
CA GLY A 267 1.22 -1.58 -6.48
C GLY A 267 1.95 -0.76 -7.55
N THR A 268 3.11 -0.15 -7.24
CA THR A 268 3.95 0.55 -8.22
C THR A 268 5.02 -0.40 -8.76
N PRO A 269 5.00 -0.74 -10.06
CA PRO A 269 6.00 -1.63 -10.64
C PRO A 269 7.39 -1.00 -10.63
N THR A 270 8.40 -1.81 -10.34
CA THR A 270 9.80 -1.40 -10.32
C THR A 270 10.73 -2.56 -10.67
N GLN A 271 12.00 -2.25 -10.92
CA GLN A 271 13.05 -3.24 -11.11
C GLN A 271 13.98 -3.23 -9.91
N MET A 272 14.36 -4.42 -9.44
CA MET A 272 15.27 -4.58 -8.31
C MET A 272 16.25 -5.70 -8.57
N ALA A 273 17.34 -5.73 -7.80
CA ALA A 273 18.36 -6.77 -7.82
C ALA A 273 17.78 -8.18 -7.57
N LYS A 274 18.59 -9.19 -7.86
CA LYS A 274 18.23 -10.61 -7.65
C LYS A 274 17.95 -10.92 -6.19
N ASP A 275 18.78 -10.37 -5.29
CA ASP A 275 18.66 -10.59 -3.85
C ASP A 275 17.91 -9.43 -3.22
N LEU A 276 16.81 -9.76 -2.56
CA LEU A 276 15.90 -8.83 -1.92
C LEU A 276 15.90 -9.06 -0.43
N HIS A 277 16.32 -8.05 0.32
CA HIS A 277 16.32 -8.07 1.77
C HIS A 277 15.11 -7.32 2.30
N ILE A 278 14.19 -8.04 2.92
CA ILE A 278 12.90 -7.51 3.37
C ILE A 278 12.86 -7.55 4.89
N LYS A 279 12.49 -6.44 5.52
CA LYS A 279 12.34 -6.36 6.98
C LYS A 279 11.21 -5.45 7.40
N ILE A 280 10.65 -5.70 8.58
CA ILE A 280 9.67 -4.82 9.23
C ILE A 280 10.39 -3.78 10.11
N VAL A 281 9.80 -2.60 10.20
CA VAL A 281 10.18 -1.52 11.13
C VAL A 281 8.97 -1.27 12.03
N GLU A 282 9.07 -1.73 13.27
CA GLU A 282 8.00 -1.65 14.25
C GLU A 282 7.73 -0.20 14.66
N GLU A 283 6.46 0.18 14.79
CA GLU A 283 5.99 1.52 15.20
C GLU A 283 6.64 2.71 14.48
N GLY A 284 7.13 2.50 13.26
CA GLY A 284 7.96 3.45 12.53
C GLY A 284 7.22 4.59 11.83
N LEU A 285 5.87 4.58 11.82
CA LEU A 285 5.04 5.62 11.22
C LEU A 285 3.84 5.94 12.13
N LYS A 286 3.56 7.24 12.32
CA LYS A 286 2.34 7.72 12.97
C LYS A 286 1.24 7.94 11.94
N VAL A 287 0.02 7.46 12.22
CA VAL A 287 -1.12 7.57 11.28
C VAL A 287 -2.37 8.06 11.99
N LEU A 288 -3.12 8.94 11.32
CA LEU A 288 -4.45 9.36 11.76
C LEU A 288 -5.50 8.33 11.35
N VAL A 289 -6.17 7.77 12.34
CA VAL A 289 -7.30 6.84 12.14
C VAL A 289 -8.54 7.35 12.85
N LYS A 290 -9.69 6.80 12.49
CA LYS A 290 -10.94 7.10 13.18
C LYS A 290 -10.84 6.61 14.63
N LYS A 291 -11.10 7.50 15.59
CA LYS A 291 -11.17 7.11 17.00
C LYS A 291 -12.25 6.04 17.18
N ARG A 292 -11.89 4.92 17.79
CA ARG A 292 -12.84 3.89 18.22
C ARG A 292 -13.34 4.28 19.61
N PHE A 293 -14.66 4.49 19.72
CA PHE A 293 -15.34 4.79 20.98
C PHE A 293 -15.63 3.50 21.73
#